data_24f4c33daf211ef867d5a88b079c5439
#
_entry.id   24f4c33daf211ef867d5a88b079c5439
#
_cell.length_a   1.000
_cell.length_b   1.000
_cell.length_c   1.000
_cell.angle_alpha   90.00
_cell.angle_beta   90.00
_cell.angle_gamma   90.00
#
_symmetry.space_group_name_H-M   'P 1'
#
loop_
_entity.id
_entity.type
_entity.pdbx_description
1 polymer ?
#
loop_
_entity_poly.entity_id
_entity_poly.type
_entity_poly.pdbx_seq_one_letter_code
_entity_poly.pdbx_strand_id
1 'polypeptide(L)'
;MIRFLLSASVALLMGCSSTKKDSETVLFAGEIVNPTSDQVILLKGGVKVDSAKIDNNNRFEFKLSSIENGLYHFNLAPEHQYVYLEKGDSLMVRLNTIYFDESLVFSGTNEETNNFLLELFLATEEEDSAMYSEYYELEPLDFADKIQSLRQDKVATLNELNSENLISEEAIKLLTGSIDYTYNRYKEIYPFQHKRKTAEENLHDLPKDFYSYRSQIDYGDHTLTYLRPYYDFMKAHFGNLSYMSCKNECKNAHEDESKQLHYKKHKLHLIDSLVIEKELRDNLFRNVAFDYLLKKKDAPENTEIFLTEFKKVSKNNMHIEEIENLYQGIANLQPAKVIPDLKVMTFNNENKTLTEIAANKKVLFYFWSGTNKKQYLEIFKRVSILKEKKPDHELIGINIKTDYDQWKTIIATLGVDPSSQYHSNDFKELTEKLVLYPMNKAIITENAVIVDGFSNIYKN
;
A
#
# COMPACT_ATOMS: atom_id res chain seq x y z
N MET A 1 -66.58 -18.80 53.83
CA MET A 1 -65.35 -19.65 53.82
C MET A 1 -64.82 -19.70 52.43
N ILE A 2 -63.87 -18.86 52.10
CA ILE A 2 -63.19 -18.79 50.79
C ILE A 2 -61.71 -19.08 51.03
N ARG A 3 -61.23 -20.18 50.53
CA ARG A 3 -59.81 -20.62 50.62
C ARG A 3 -59.03 -19.89 49.53
N PHE A 4 -58.05 -19.05 49.90
CA PHE A 4 -56.99 -18.53 49.03
C PHE A 4 -55.92 -19.59 48.81
N LEU A 5 -55.75 -20.03 47.58
CA LEU A 5 -54.58 -20.81 47.15
C LEU A 5 -53.47 -19.84 46.74
N LEU A 6 -52.38 -19.84 47.50
CA LEU A 6 -51.14 -19.12 47.16
C LEU A 6 -50.33 -20.02 46.21
N SER A 7 -50.24 -19.66 44.98
CA SER A 7 -49.31 -20.28 44.02
C SER A 7 -47.94 -19.61 44.15
N ALA A 8 -46.96 -20.32 44.70
CA ALA A 8 -45.57 -19.89 44.73
C ALA A 8 -44.91 -20.20 43.37
N SER A 9 -44.67 -19.18 42.58
CA SER A 9 -43.84 -19.28 41.37
C SER A 9 -42.37 -19.24 41.76
N VAL A 10 -41.69 -20.37 41.70
CA VAL A 10 -40.24 -20.46 41.81
C VAL A 10 -39.64 -20.03 40.48
N ALA A 11 -39.08 -18.84 40.42
CA ALA A 11 -38.26 -18.39 39.30
C ALA A 11 -36.90 -19.06 39.41
N LEU A 12 -36.65 -20.05 38.54
CA LEU A 12 -35.33 -20.61 38.30
C LEU A 12 -34.49 -19.57 37.55
N LEU A 13 -33.67 -18.84 38.30
CA LEU A 13 -32.55 -18.08 37.74
C LEU A 13 -31.50 -19.12 37.24
N MET A 14 -31.57 -19.48 35.96
CA MET A 14 -30.43 -20.11 35.28
C MET A 14 -29.33 -19.06 35.15
N GLY A 15 -28.43 -19.00 36.12
CA GLY A 15 -27.17 -18.32 35.99
C GLY A 15 -26.36 -19.08 34.94
N CYS A 16 -26.27 -18.54 33.74
CA CYS A 16 -25.20 -18.90 32.82
C CYS A 16 -23.87 -18.47 33.45
N SER A 17 -23.25 -19.34 34.23
CA SER A 17 -21.83 -19.24 34.51
C SER A 17 -21.15 -19.55 33.20
N SER A 18 -20.70 -18.55 32.44
CA SER A 18 -19.74 -18.71 31.38
C SER A 18 -18.46 -19.22 32.05
N THR A 19 -18.26 -20.52 32.06
CA THR A 19 -16.92 -21.09 32.20
C THR A 19 -16.14 -20.51 31.03
N LYS A 20 -15.24 -19.57 31.28
CA LYS A 20 -14.14 -19.27 30.37
C LYS A 20 -13.45 -20.62 30.11
N LYS A 21 -13.80 -21.27 29.02
CA LYS A 21 -12.94 -22.25 28.40
C LYS A 21 -11.75 -21.42 27.92
N ASP A 22 -10.57 -21.64 28.45
CA ASP A 22 -9.30 -21.17 27.86
C ASP A 22 -9.12 -21.86 26.49
N SER A 23 -9.93 -21.46 25.55
CA SER A 23 -9.81 -21.88 24.16
C SER A 23 -8.77 -20.95 23.53
N GLU A 24 -7.56 -21.43 23.29
CA GLU A 24 -6.55 -20.70 22.48
C GLU A 24 -6.99 -20.52 21.01
N THR A 25 -8.16 -21.09 20.66
CA THR A 25 -8.70 -21.04 19.30
C THR A 25 -9.33 -19.69 19.03
N VAL A 26 -8.92 -19.07 17.94
CA VAL A 26 -9.52 -17.86 17.41
C VAL A 26 -10.55 -18.20 16.34
N LEU A 27 -11.72 -17.62 16.46
CA LEU A 27 -12.75 -17.61 15.43
C LEU A 27 -12.74 -16.22 14.78
N PHE A 28 -12.33 -16.13 13.51
CA PHE A 28 -12.49 -14.94 12.71
C PHE A 28 -13.40 -15.25 11.52
N ALA A 29 -14.54 -14.57 11.44
CA ALA A 29 -15.55 -14.85 10.43
C ALA A 29 -16.15 -13.55 9.87
N GLY A 30 -16.92 -13.64 8.80
CA GLY A 30 -17.56 -12.44 8.27
C GLY A 30 -18.57 -12.67 7.18
N GLU A 31 -19.24 -11.55 6.82
CA GLU A 31 -20.19 -11.45 5.72
C GLU A 31 -19.72 -10.36 4.75
N ILE A 32 -19.58 -10.73 3.47
CA ILE A 32 -19.08 -9.84 2.42
C ILE A 32 -20.21 -9.58 1.40
N VAL A 33 -20.74 -8.39 1.40
CA VAL A 33 -21.74 -7.97 0.39
C VAL A 33 -21.00 -7.67 -0.92
N ASN A 34 -21.49 -8.26 -2.03
CA ASN A 34 -20.88 -8.17 -3.38
C ASN A 34 -19.43 -8.66 -3.44
N PRO A 35 -19.13 -9.93 -3.06
CA PRO A 35 -17.76 -10.42 -3.03
C PRO A 35 -17.09 -10.35 -4.40
N THR A 36 -15.83 -9.91 -4.43
CA THR A 36 -14.98 -9.79 -5.64
C THR A 36 -14.06 -11.00 -5.84
N SER A 37 -14.05 -11.92 -4.88
CA SER A 37 -13.27 -13.16 -4.87
C SER A 37 -14.12 -14.28 -4.27
N ASP A 38 -13.78 -15.53 -4.55
CA ASP A 38 -14.39 -16.73 -3.97
C ASP A 38 -13.77 -17.13 -2.63
N GLN A 39 -12.72 -16.43 -2.19
CA GLN A 39 -12.03 -16.71 -0.94
C GLN A 39 -11.46 -15.45 -0.27
N VAL A 40 -11.30 -15.54 1.04
CA VAL A 40 -10.55 -14.60 1.87
C VAL A 40 -9.23 -15.26 2.27
N ILE A 41 -8.13 -14.51 2.20
CA ILE A 41 -6.80 -14.98 2.60
C ILE A 41 -6.38 -14.21 3.85
N LEU A 42 -5.96 -14.93 4.89
CA LEU A 42 -5.39 -14.34 6.10
C LEU A 42 -3.86 -14.39 6.04
N LEU A 43 -3.23 -13.27 6.30
CA LEU A 43 -1.76 -13.12 6.27
C LEU A 43 -1.26 -12.56 7.61
N LYS A 44 -0.04 -12.98 8.00
CA LYS A 44 0.76 -12.33 9.06
C LYS A 44 2.15 -12.05 8.51
N GLY A 45 2.61 -10.81 8.60
CA GLY A 45 3.92 -10.45 8.06
C GLY A 45 4.09 -10.73 6.56
N GLY A 46 3.03 -10.57 5.75
CA GLY A 46 3.06 -10.90 4.32
C GLY A 46 3.02 -12.41 4.00
N VAL A 47 3.09 -13.28 5.00
CA VAL A 47 3.02 -14.74 4.84
C VAL A 47 1.58 -15.21 5.01
N LYS A 48 1.13 -16.08 4.09
CA LYS A 48 -0.21 -16.70 4.19
C LYS A 48 -0.29 -17.60 5.42
N VAL A 49 -1.24 -17.28 6.30
CA VAL A 49 -1.59 -18.11 7.47
C VAL A 49 -2.64 -19.14 7.09
N ASP A 50 -3.73 -18.70 6.45
CA ASP A 50 -4.84 -19.57 6.06
C ASP A 50 -5.66 -18.94 4.91
N SER A 51 -6.63 -19.67 4.37
CA SER A 51 -7.63 -19.17 3.43
C SER A 51 -8.99 -19.82 3.67
N ALA A 52 -10.04 -19.01 3.65
CA ALA A 52 -11.42 -19.44 3.80
C ALA A 52 -12.22 -19.17 2.54
N LYS A 53 -13.00 -20.16 2.08
CA LYS A 53 -13.92 -19.95 0.96
C LYS A 53 -15.12 -19.13 1.41
N ILE A 54 -15.62 -18.31 0.51
CA ILE A 54 -16.89 -17.60 0.69
C ILE A 54 -18.03 -18.51 0.25
N ASP A 55 -18.97 -18.75 1.15
CA ASP A 55 -20.12 -19.62 0.90
C ASP A 55 -21.24 -18.94 0.07
N ASN A 56 -22.30 -19.68 -0.25
CA ASN A 56 -23.45 -19.15 -1.02
C ASN A 56 -24.25 -18.06 -0.28
N ASN A 57 -24.01 -17.86 1.00
CA ASN A 57 -24.59 -16.78 1.81
C ASN A 57 -23.61 -15.60 1.97
N ASN A 58 -22.55 -15.58 1.18
CA ASN A 58 -21.48 -14.57 1.23
C ASN A 58 -20.70 -14.54 2.55
N ARG A 59 -20.57 -15.67 3.24
CA ARG A 59 -19.89 -15.80 4.53
C ARG A 59 -18.62 -16.60 4.42
N PHE A 60 -17.64 -16.25 5.27
CA PHE A 60 -16.40 -16.98 5.45
C PHE A 60 -16.12 -17.21 6.94
N GLU A 61 -15.29 -18.20 7.25
CA GLU A 61 -14.89 -18.52 8.63
C GLU A 61 -13.46 -19.07 8.66
N PHE A 62 -12.66 -18.53 9.57
CA PHE A 62 -11.37 -19.08 9.99
C PHE A 62 -11.49 -19.60 11.42
N LYS A 63 -10.98 -20.83 11.63
CA LYS A 63 -10.79 -21.44 12.96
C LYS A 63 -9.30 -21.70 13.16
N LEU A 64 -8.65 -20.83 13.92
CA LEU A 64 -7.20 -20.80 14.08
C LEU A 64 -6.85 -21.34 15.49
N SER A 65 -6.21 -22.50 15.57
CA SER A 65 -5.92 -23.18 16.83
C SER A 65 -4.54 -22.84 17.43
N SER A 66 -3.68 -22.15 16.68
CA SER A 66 -2.33 -21.80 17.11
C SER A 66 -1.88 -20.54 16.42
N ILE A 67 -2.28 -19.39 16.96
CA ILE A 67 -1.84 -18.08 16.46
C ILE A 67 -1.09 -17.34 17.56
N GLU A 68 -0.25 -16.41 17.16
CA GLU A 68 0.31 -15.39 18.02
C GLU A 68 -0.59 -14.16 18.01
N ASN A 69 -0.74 -13.50 19.14
CA ASN A 69 -1.42 -12.21 19.19
C ASN A 69 -0.78 -11.20 18.24
N GLY A 70 -1.56 -10.26 17.74
CA GLY A 70 -1.03 -9.15 16.97
C GLY A 70 -1.78 -8.83 15.69
N LEU A 71 -1.09 -8.05 14.83
CA LEU A 71 -1.65 -7.54 13.59
C LEU A 71 -1.58 -8.57 12.48
N TYR A 72 -2.71 -8.82 11.86
CA TYR A 72 -2.90 -9.62 10.66
C TYR A 72 -3.48 -8.76 9.54
N HIS A 73 -3.51 -9.32 8.33
CA HIS A 73 -4.22 -8.75 7.21
C HIS A 73 -5.17 -9.80 6.64
N PHE A 74 -6.40 -9.43 6.38
CA PHE A 74 -7.26 -10.25 5.52
C PHE A 74 -7.33 -9.61 4.13
N ASN A 75 -7.20 -10.46 3.12
CA ASN A 75 -7.15 -10.06 1.72
C ASN A 75 -8.36 -10.63 0.99
N LEU A 76 -9.15 -9.74 0.40
CA LEU A 76 -10.24 -10.01 -0.51
C LEU A 76 -9.93 -9.29 -1.81
N ALA A 77 -9.21 -9.92 -2.72
CA ALA A 77 -8.68 -9.25 -3.91
C ALA A 77 -9.73 -8.41 -4.66
N PRO A 78 -9.44 -7.13 -5.01
CA PRO A 78 -8.11 -6.48 -4.91
C PRO A 78 -7.81 -5.80 -3.57
N GLU A 79 -8.77 -5.77 -2.64
CA GLU A 79 -8.68 -5.05 -1.38
C GLU A 79 -8.05 -5.89 -0.26
N HIS A 80 -7.51 -5.21 0.74
CA HIS A 80 -6.99 -5.82 1.95
C HIS A 80 -7.12 -4.84 3.11
N GLN A 81 -7.32 -5.38 4.33
CA GLN A 81 -7.44 -4.57 5.54
C GLN A 81 -6.79 -5.28 6.73
N TYR A 82 -6.45 -4.51 7.75
CA TYR A 82 -5.98 -5.02 9.02
C TYR A 82 -7.06 -5.77 9.78
N VAL A 83 -6.62 -6.75 10.55
CA VAL A 83 -7.36 -7.33 11.65
C VAL A 83 -6.38 -7.63 12.78
N TYR A 84 -6.65 -7.12 13.96
CA TYR A 84 -5.93 -7.44 15.18
C TYR A 84 -6.60 -8.64 15.85
N LEU A 85 -5.85 -9.69 16.10
CA LEU A 85 -6.36 -10.94 16.66
C LEU A 85 -5.55 -11.33 17.90
N GLU A 86 -6.25 -11.77 18.93
CA GLU A 86 -5.69 -12.35 20.15
C GLU A 86 -6.23 -13.76 20.37
N LYS A 87 -5.47 -14.59 21.10
CA LYS A 87 -5.89 -15.93 21.45
C LYS A 87 -7.24 -15.94 22.17
N GLY A 88 -8.14 -16.80 21.73
CA GLY A 88 -9.48 -16.90 22.27
C GLY A 88 -10.51 -15.94 21.67
N ASP A 89 -10.13 -15.13 20.69
CA ASP A 89 -11.06 -14.20 20.05
C ASP A 89 -12.18 -14.91 19.28
N SER A 90 -13.35 -14.26 19.31
CA SER A 90 -14.49 -14.55 18.44
C SER A 90 -14.92 -13.23 17.81
N LEU A 91 -14.34 -12.93 16.65
CA LEU A 91 -14.46 -11.66 15.93
C LEU A 91 -15.20 -11.87 14.62
N MET A 92 -16.17 -11.01 14.37
CA MET A 92 -16.93 -10.97 13.13
C MET A 92 -16.64 -9.67 12.37
N VAL A 93 -16.60 -9.74 11.04
CA VAL A 93 -16.51 -8.56 10.17
C VAL A 93 -17.66 -8.56 9.16
N ARG A 94 -18.21 -7.38 8.90
CA ARG A 94 -19.15 -7.16 7.80
C ARG A 94 -18.66 -6.01 6.93
N LEU A 95 -18.66 -6.23 5.62
CA LEU A 95 -18.26 -5.20 4.65
C LEU A 95 -19.02 -5.33 3.32
N ASN A 96 -19.01 -4.24 2.55
CA ASN A 96 -19.48 -4.19 1.17
C ASN A 96 -18.33 -3.76 0.25
N THR A 97 -17.96 -4.56 -0.72
CA THR A 97 -16.81 -4.28 -1.59
C THR A 97 -16.95 -3.03 -2.47
N ILE A 98 -18.18 -2.47 -2.61
CA ILE A 98 -18.39 -1.21 -3.35
C ILE A 98 -17.88 0.00 -2.53
N TYR A 99 -17.97 -0.09 -1.20
CA TYR A 99 -17.53 0.91 -0.23
C TYR A 99 -16.73 0.19 0.86
N PHE A 100 -15.56 -0.37 0.47
CA PHE A 100 -14.86 -1.36 1.26
C PHE A 100 -14.56 -0.86 2.68
N ASP A 101 -13.76 0.20 2.81
CA ASP A 101 -13.33 0.71 4.12
C ASP A 101 -14.47 1.40 4.88
N GLU A 102 -15.30 2.19 4.21
CA GLU A 102 -16.39 2.95 4.84
C GLU A 102 -17.55 2.07 5.33
N SER A 103 -17.70 0.86 4.79
CA SER A 103 -18.75 -0.08 5.19
C SER A 103 -18.28 -1.16 6.15
N LEU A 104 -16.97 -1.22 6.42
CA LEU A 104 -16.38 -2.26 7.23
C LEU A 104 -16.65 -2.01 8.71
N VAL A 105 -17.17 -3.02 9.40
CA VAL A 105 -17.46 -2.98 10.85
C VAL A 105 -17.09 -4.31 11.46
N PHE A 106 -16.37 -4.26 12.57
CA PHE A 106 -16.08 -5.42 13.39
C PHE A 106 -17.07 -5.53 14.56
N SER A 107 -17.36 -6.78 14.99
CA SER A 107 -18.21 -7.07 16.16
C SER A 107 -17.72 -8.33 16.87
N GLY A 108 -17.86 -8.40 18.18
CA GLY A 108 -17.42 -9.51 19.04
C GLY A 108 -16.23 -9.15 19.92
N THR A 109 -15.35 -10.10 20.20
CA THR A 109 -14.16 -9.80 21.03
C THR A 109 -13.16 -8.92 20.26
N ASN A 110 -12.48 -8.00 20.95
CA ASN A 110 -11.55 -7.04 20.35
C ASN A 110 -12.14 -6.15 19.24
N GLU A 111 -13.46 -5.98 19.21
CA GLU A 111 -14.13 -5.11 18.23
C GLU A 111 -13.67 -3.66 18.35
N GLU A 112 -13.47 -3.16 19.58
CA GLU A 112 -13.02 -1.80 19.84
C GLU A 112 -11.64 -1.53 19.27
N THR A 113 -10.68 -2.45 19.45
CA THR A 113 -9.34 -2.36 18.86
C THR A 113 -9.40 -2.27 17.34
N ASN A 114 -10.19 -3.16 16.73
CA ASN A 114 -10.28 -3.27 15.28
C ASN A 114 -11.03 -2.09 14.66
N ASN A 115 -12.14 -1.67 15.24
CA ASN A 115 -12.91 -0.52 14.79
C ASN A 115 -12.10 0.78 14.95
N PHE A 116 -11.33 0.93 16.05
CA PHE A 116 -10.49 2.10 16.23
C PHE A 116 -9.29 2.14 15.27
N LEU A 117 -8.69 0.99 14.94
CA LEU A 117 -7.68 0.92 13.86
C LEU A 117 -8.24 1.39 12.51
N LEU A 118 -9.45 0.98 12.19
CA LEU A 118 -10.14 1.41 10.98
C LEU A 118 -10.47 2.92 11.02
N GLU A 119 -10.95 3.43 12.15
CA GLU A 119 -11.20 4.86 12.34
C GLU A 119 -9.93 5.70 12.15
N LEU A 120 -8.80 5.26 12.72
CA LEU A 120 -7.50 5.91 12.51
C LEU A 120 -7.08 5.90 11.05
N PHE A 121 -7.33 4.81 10.32
CA PHE A 121 -7.05 4.72 8.89
C PHE A 121 -7.90 5.72 8.08
N LEU A 122 -9.22 5.74 8.27
CA LEU A 122 -10.14 6.65 7.58
C LEU A 122 -9.85 8.12 7.89
N ALA A 123 -9.59 8.43 9.17
CA ALA A 123 -9.20 9.78 9.58
C ALA A 123 -7.89 10.22 8.93
N THR A 124 -6.91 9.31 8.76
CA THR A 124 -5.65 9.61 8.09
C THR A 124 -5.85 9.97 6.62
N GLU A 125 -6.77 9.31 5.91
CA GLU A 125 -7.06 9.64 4.50
C GLU A 125 -7.67 11.04 4.36
N GLU A 126 -8.58 11.41 5.25
CA GLU A 126 -9.17 12.76 5.29
C GLU A 126 -8.12 13.81 5.66
N GLU A 127 -7.35 13.56 6.72
CA GLU A 127 -6.29 14.45 7.20
C GLU A 127 -5.17 14.63 6.16
N ASP A 128 -4.77 13.57 5.43
CA ASP A 128 -3.79 13.68 4.33
C ASP A 128 -4.23 14.71 3.29
N SER A 129 -5.52 14.75 2.95
CA SER A 129 -6.05 15.76 2.04
C SER A 129 -5.89 17.17 2.60
N ALA A 130 -6.24 17.39 3.87
CA ALA A 130 -6.10 18.67 4.56
C ALA A 130 -4.63 19.09 4.73
N MET A 131 -3.71 18.13 5.01
CA MET A 131 -2.27 18.39 5.05
C MET A 131 -1.78 19.02 3.74
N TYR A 132 -2.14 18.42 2.59
CA TYR A 132 -1.69 18.90 1.29
C TYR A 132 -2.42 20.15 0.82
N SER A 133 -3.69 20.38 1.16
CA SER A 133 -4.43 21.57 0.76
C SER A 133 -4.08 22.80 1.60
N GLU A 134 -3.86 22.63 2.91
CA GLU A 134 -3.83 23.74 3.87
C GLU A 134 -2.62 23.71 4.82
N TYR A 135 -2.42 22.57 5.58
CA TYR A 135 -1.59 22.63 6.78
C TYR A 135 -0.09 22.73 6.48
N TYR A 136 0.37 22.23 5.34
CA TYR A 136 1.78 22.44 4.95
C TYR A 136 2.12 23.88 4.56
N GLU A 137 1.14 24.80 4.48
CA GLU A 137 1.36 26.24 4.29
C GLU A 137 1.54 27.00 5.61
N LEU A 138 1.15 26.38 6.76
CA LEU A 138 1.29 27.00 8.08
C LEU A 138 2.77 27.19 8.45
N GLU A 139 3.04 28.26 9.22
CA GLU A 139 4.35 28.49 9.84
C GLU A 139 4.72 27.33 10.80
N PRO A 140 6.02 27.08 11.04
CA PRO A 140 6.46 25.89 11.78
C PRO A 140 5.82 25.70 13.16
N LEU A 141 5.59 26.76 13.92
CA LEU A 141 4.95 26.69 15.23
C LEU A 141 3.46 26.36 15.10
N ASP A 142 2.75 27.06 14.23
CA ASP A 142 1.32 26.84 14.00
C ASP A 142 1.06 25.42 13.46
N PHE A 143 1.96 24.94 12.58
CA PHE A 143 1.92 23.56 12.10
C PHE A 143 2.14 22.57 13.24
N ALA A 144 3.15 22.79 14.09
CA ALA A 144 3.43 21.90 15.21
C ALA A 144 2.24 21.83 16.18
N ASP A 145 1.61 22.96 16.49
CA ASP A 145 0.44 23.04 17.34
C ASP A 145 -0.78 22.34 16.71
N LYS A 146 -0.99 22.52 15.40
CA LYS A 146 -2.06 21.82 14.67
C LYS A 146 -1.88 20.30 14.72
N ILE A 147 -0.67 19.81 14.45
CA ILE A 147 -0.35 18.38 14.52
C ILE A 147 -0.55 17.83 15.92
N GLN A 148 -0.14 18.59 16.95
CA GLN A 148 -0.33 18.19 18.33
C GLN A 148 -1.81 18.12 18.73
N SER A 149 -2.63 19.06 18.27
CA SER A 149 -4.09 19.05 18.51
C SER A 149 -4.75 17.81 17.91
N LEU A 150 -4.50 17.53 16.61
CA LEU A 150 -5.05 16.36 15.93
C LEU A 150 -4.63 15.04 16.61
N ARG A 151 -3.37 14.96 17.03
CA ARG A 151 -2.86 13.80 17.79
C ARG A 151 -3.57 13.64 19.12
N GLN A 152 -3.77 14.75 19.87
CA GLN A 152 -4.42 14.72 21.19
C GLN A 152 -5.86 14.22 21.11
N ASP A 153 -6.61 14.56 20.08
CA ASP A 153 -7.97 14.08 19.86
C ASP A 153 -8.00 12.54 19.75
N LYS A 154 -7.06 11.95 19.00
CA LYS A 154 -6.95 10.47 18.87
C LYS A 154 -6.47 9.79 20.16
N VAL A 155 -5.55 10.43 20.88
CA VAL A 155 -5.08 9.94 22.19
C VAL A 155 -6.19 9.99 23.22
N ALA A 156 -7.08 11.00 23.19
CA ALA A 156 -8.23 11.08 24.09
C ALA A 156 -9.16 9.88 23.89
N THR A 157 -9.53 9.55 22.65
CA THR A 157 -10.34 8.34 22.32
C THR A 157 -9.66 7.06 22.81
N LEU A 158 -8.35 6.90 22.55
CA LEU A 158 -7.59 5.74 23.03
C LEU A 158 -7.63 5.61 24.56
N ASN A 159 -7.51 6.74 25.28
CA ASN A 159 -7.57 6.76 26.74
C ASN A 159 -8.96 6.39 27.27
N GLU A 160 -10.04 6.78 26.60
CA GLU A 160 -11.41 6.37 26.93
C GLU A 160 -11.54 4.85 26.81
N LEU A 161 -11.18 4.25 25.67
CA LEU A 161 -11.18 2.80 25.47
C LEU A 161 -10.35 2.05 26.52
N ASN A 162 -9.18 2.58 26.87
CA ASN A 162 -8.32 2.00 27.90
C ASN A 162 -8.94 2.10 29.29
N SER A 163 -9.57 3.24 29.64
CA SER A 163 -10.20 3.45 30.95
C SER A 163 -11.38 2.50 31.21
N GLU A 164 -12.05 2.07 30.16
CA GLU A 164 -13.15 1.11 30.19
C GLU A 164 -12.65 -0.35 30.17
N ASN A 165 -11.34 -0.59 30.10
CA ASN A 165 -10.69 -1.91 29.97
C ASN A 165 -11.19 -2.73 28.76
N LEU A 166 -11.47 -2.05 27.66
CA LEU A 166 -11.98 -2.66 26.43
C LEU A 166 -10.88 -3.22 25.54
N ILE A 167 -9.62 -2.85 25.80
CA ILE A 167 -8.47 -3.20 24.95
C ILE A 167 -7.31 -3.74 25.79
N SER A 168 -6.50 -4.61 25.19
CA SER A 168 -5.32 -5.22 25.82
C SER A 168 -4.11 -4.27 25.84
N GLU A 169 -3.08 -4.58 26.67
CA GLU A 169 -1.83 -3.81 26.69
C GLU A 169 -1.10 -3.86 25.35
N GLU A 170 -1.11 -5.02 24.66
CA GLU A 170 -0.53 -5.15 23.35
C GLU A 170 -1.27 -4.31 22.30
N ALA A 171 -2.60 -4.28 22.37
CA ALA A 171 -3.43 -3.43 21.52
C ALA A 171 -3.17 -1.94 21.77
N ILE A 172 -3.04 -1.51 23.05
CA ILE A 172 -2.67 -0.12 23.39
C ILE A 172 -1.35 0.27 22.74
N LYS A 173 -0.33 -0.60 22.80
CA LYS A 173 0.98 -0.34 22.15
C LYS A 173 0.83 -0.16 20.64
N LEU A 174 0.08 -1.02 19.98
CA LEU A 174 -0.18 -0.96 18.54
C LEU A 174 -0.90 0.32 18.14
N LEU A 175 -1.98 0.66 18.84
CA LEU A 175 -2.81 1.84 18.60
C LEU A 175 -2.03 3.14 18.88
N THR A 176 -1.26 3.18 19.96
CA THR A 176 -0.35 4.30 20.26
C THR A 176 0.66 4.48 19.14
N GLY A 177 1.27 3.39 18.67
CA GLY A 177 2.19 3.42 17.53
C GLY A 177 1.51 3.92 16.26
N SER A 178 0.27 3.49 15.97
CA SER A 178 -0.50 3.98 14.83
C SER A 178 -0.71 5.49 14.87
N ILE A 179 -1.11 6.03 16.03
CA ILE A 179 -1.30 7.46 16.22
C ILE A 179 0.04 8.20 16.08
N ASP A 180 1.04 7.83 16.89
CA ASP A 180 2.28 8.58 16.98
C ASP A 180 3.04 8.63 15.66
N TYR A 181 3.15 7.52 14.96
CA TYR A 181 3.88 7.46 13.70
C TYR A 181 3.13 8.14 12.55
N THR A 182 1.78 8.20 12.58
CA THR A 182 1.01 9.01 11.63
C THR A 182 1.37 10.50 11.77
N TYR A 183 1.29 11.05 12.97
CA TYR A 183 1.51 12.48 13.18
C TYR A 183 3.00 12.88 13.11
N ASN A 184 3.91 11.99 13.53
CA ASN A 184 5.34 12.21 13.36
C ASN A 184 5.75 12.15 11.87
N ARG A 185 5.09 11.33 11.03
CA ARG A 185 5.29 11.33 9.57
C ARG A 185 5.01 12.70 8.96
N TYR A 186 3.95 13.39 9.38
CA TYR A 186 3.65 14.74 8.92
C TYR A 186 4.77 15.72 9.26
N LYS A 187 5.34 15.64 10.46
CA LYS A 187 6.49 16.46 10.87
C LYS A 187 7.75 16.17 10.03
N GLU A 188 8.00 14.90 9.69
CA GLU A 188 9.15 14.54 8.84
C GLU A 188 9.02 15.10 7.41
N ILE A 189 7.81 15.17 6.88
CA ILE A 189 7.53 15.64 5.52
C ILE A 189 7.44 17.17 5.47
N TYR A 190 7.03 17.81 6.55
CA TYR A 190 6.71 19.24 6.63
C TYR A 190 7.75 20.16 5.97
N PRO A 191 9.05 20.15 6.29
CA PRO A 191 9.98 21.15 5.78
C PRO A 191 10.08 21.13 4.24
N PHE A 192 9.90 19.96 3.63
CA PHE A 192 9.96 19.81 2.17
C PHE A 192 8.67 20.26 1.49
N GLN A 193 7.52 19.96 2.10
CA GLN A 193 6.23 20.37 1.56
C GLN A 193 5.98 21.85 1.79
N HIS A 194 6.32 22.37 2.96
CA HIS A 194 6.25 23.80 3.27
C HIS A 194 7.05 24.63 2.26
N LYS A 195 8.33 24.31 2.09
CA LYS A 195 9.16 24.94 1.05
C LYS A 195 8.52 24.89 -0.34
N ARG A 196 7.92 23.75 -0.72
CA ARG A 196 7.29 23.59 -2.04
C ARG A 196 6.02 24.42 -2.18
N LYS A 197 5.25 24.55 -1.10
CA LYS A 197 3.97 25.26 -1.05
C LYS A 197 4.17 26.78 -1.01
N THR A 198 5.10 27.23 -0.20
CA THR A 198 5.45 28.66 -0.04
C THR A 198 6.39 29.17 -1.13
N ALA A 199 6.93 28.29 -1.99
CA ALA A 199 7.93 28.60 -3.01
C ALA A 199 9.23 29.22 -2.46
N GLU A 200 9.59 28.91 -1.21
CA GLU A 200 10.84 29.35 -0.60
C GLU A 200 12.07 28.75 -1.28
N GLU A 201 13.17 29.50 -1.31
CA GLU A 201 14.44 29.01 -1.88
C GLU A 201 15.12 27.96 -0.97
N ASN A 202 14.98 28.11 0.35
CA ASN A 202 15.59 27.25 1.35
C ASN A 202 14.53 26.56 2.21
N LEU A 203 14.94 25.54 2.95
CA LEU A 203 14.10 25.00 4.01
C LEU A 203 13.98 26.03 5.13
N HIS A 204 12.78 26.21 5.65
CA HIS A 204 12.50 27.09 6.77
C HIS A 204 13.18 26.60 8.06
N ASP A 205 13.60 27.53 8.92
CA ASP A 205 14.14 27.20 10.22
C ASP A 205 13.05 26.62 11.14
N LEU A 206 13.34 25.51 11.78
CA LEU A 206 12.39 24.79 12.63
C LEU A 206 12.68 25.06 14.13
N PRO A 207 11.67 25.04 15.00
CA PRO A 207 11.86 25.09 16.44
C PRO A 207 12.81 23.98 16.92
N LYS A 208 13.60 24.22 17.98
CA LYS A 208 14.61 23.30 18.49
C LYS A 208 14.04 21.93 18.89
N ASP A 209 12.83 21.90 19.39
CA ASP A 209 12.10 20.71 19.85
C ASP A 209 11.18 20.09 18.81
N PHE A 210 11.17 20.62 17.58
CA PHE A 210 10.31 20.13 16.50
C PHE A 210 10.42 18.63 16.26
N TYR A 211 11.62 18.07 16.38
CA TYR A 211 11.93 16.65 16.23
C TYR A 211 12.23 15.95 17.58
N SER A 212 11.74 16.45 18.71
CA SER A 212 12.00 15.86 20.03
C SER A 212 11.59 14.37 20.14
N TYR A 213 10.55 13.96 19.45
CA TYR A 213 10.07 12.57 19.39
C TYR A 213 11.09 11.59 18.80
N ARG A 214 12.09 12.05 18.04
CA ARG A 214 13.11 11.17 17.43
C ARG A 214 13.93 10.40 18.44
N SER A 215 14.08 10.90 19.66
CA SER A 215 14.77 10.21 20.75
C SER A 215 14.03 8.97 21.27
N GLN A 216 12.75 8.82 20.91
CA GLN A 216 11.88 7.73 21.35
C GLN A 216 11.58 6.71 20.25
N ILE A 217 12.19 6.86 19.07
CA ILE A 217 11.97 5.93 17.95
C ILE A 217 12.60 4.58 18.28
N ASP A 218 11.80 3.53 18.25
CA ASP A 218 12.29 2.15 18.28
C ASP A 218 12.45 1.63 16.85
N TYR A 219 13.71 1.47 16.42
CA TYR A 219 14.06 0.93 15.10
C TYR A 219 14.07 -0.61 15.05
N GLY A 220 13.75 -1.26 16.16
CA GLY A 220 13.78 -2.71 16.31
C GLY A 220 12.41 -3.33 16.63
N ASP A 221 11.34 -2.55 16.67
CA ASP A 221 10.01 -3.04 17.03
C ASP A 221 9.41 -3.93 15.93
N HIS A 222 9.57 -5.25 16.11
CA HIS A 222 9.02 -6.24 15.16
C HIS A 222 7.48 -6.25 15.14
N THR A 223 6.81 -5.80 16.21
CA THR A 223 5.33 -5.82 16.29
C THR A 223 4.70 -4.76 15.37
N LEU A 224 5.46 -3.70 15.05
CA LEU A 224 5.03 -2.59 14.21
C LEU A 224 5.51 -2.70 12.75
N THR A 225 6.36 -3.68 12.41
CA THR A 225 6.99 -3.79 11.09
C THR A 225 5.97 -3.75 9.92
N TYR A 226 4.80 -4.35 10.12
CA TYR A 226 3.72 -4.39 9.13
C TYR A 226 2.60 -3.38 9.38
N LEU A 227 2.75 -2.51 10.39
CA LEU A 227 1.85 -1.39 10.60
C LEU A 227 2.19 -0.27 9.62
N ARG A 228 1.27 0.03 8.70
CA ARG A 228 1.49 1.03 7.63
C ARG A 228 1.93 2.41 8.16
N PRO A 229 1.32 2.99 9.22
CA PRO A 229 1.79 4.24 9.80
C PRO A 229 3.27 4.22 10.19
N TYR A 230 3.74 3.14 10.81
CA TYR A 230 5.14 2.97 11.19
C TYR A 230 6.06 2.89 9.96
N TYR A 231 5.71 2.06 9.00
CA TYR A 231 6.50 1.93 7.77
C TYR A 231 6.56 3.23 6.95
N ASP A 232 5.42 3.93 6.81
CA ASP A 232 5.33 5.20 6.10
C ASP A 232 6.12 6.31 6.82
N PHE A 233 6.06 6.32 8.16
CA PHE A 233 6.91 7.18 8.99
C PHE A 233 8.40 6.89 8.74
N MET A 234 8.83 5.63 8.81
CA MET A 234 10.24 5.25 8.59
C MET A 234 10.75 5.69 7.21
N LYS A 235 9.94 5.55 6.17
CA LYS A 235 10.31 6.06 4.82
C LYS A 235 10.54 7.58 4.82
N ALA A 236 9.64 8.34 5.46
CA ALA A 236 9.72 9.79 5.56
C ALA A 236 10.90 10.22 6.46
N HIS A 237 11.06 9.56 7.62
CA HIS A 237 12.13 9.81 8.58
C HIS A 237 13.51 9.62 7.96
N PHE A 238 13.78 8.47 7.34
CA PHE A 238 15.04 8.26 6.65
C PHE A 238 15.22 9.17 5.44
N GLY A 239 14.13 9.61 4.80
CA GLY A 239 14.16 10.65 3.78
C GLY A 239 14.65 11.99 4.32
N ASN A 240 14.07 12.44 5.42
CA ASN A 240 14.43 13.68 6.09
C ASN A 240 15.84 13.59 6.70
N LEU A 241 16.09 12.57 7.51
CA LEU A 241 17.36 12.39 8.20
C LEU A 241 18.56 12.36 7.23
N SER A 242 18.45 11.59 6.13
CA SER A 242 19.51 11.52 5.13
C SER A 242 19.72 12.85 4.39
N TYR A 243 18.66 13.62 4.13
CA TYR A 243 18.79 14.93 3.51
C TYR A 243 19.48 15.94 4.44
N MET A 244 19.04 16.01 5.70
CA MET A 244 19.57 16.96 6.69
C MET A 244 21.01 16.66 7.04
N SER A 245 21.37 15.42 7.27
CA SER A 245 22.76 15.03 7.56
C SER A 245 23.67 15.23 6.34
N CYS A 246 23.20 14.85 5.14
CA CYS A 246 23.97 15.06 3.93
C CYS A 246 24.23 16.54 3.63
N LYS A 247 23.26 17.43 3.88
CA LYS A 247 23.44 18.89 3.73
C LYS A 247 24.56 19.42 4.61
N ASN A 248 24.73 18.88 5.80
CA ASN A 248 25.69 19.33 6.81
C ASN A 248 27.07 18.69 6.67
N GLU A 249 27.13 17.39 6.37
CA GLU A 249 28.33 16.54 6.49
C GLU A 249 28.98 16.23 5.13
N CYS A 250 28.20 16.21 4.04
CA CYS A 250 28.68 15.78 2.72
C CYS A 250 29.21 16.92 1.84
N LYS A 251 29.83 17.94 2.41
CA LYS A 251 30.34 19.13 1.67
C LYS A 251 31.37 18.80 0.59
N ASN A 252 31.98 17.60 0.64
CA ASN A 252 33.02 17.12 -0.28
C ASN A 252 32.56 15.84 -1.02
N ALA A 253 31.24 15.69 -1.32
CA ALA A 253 30.79 14.62 -2.19
C ALA A 253 31.56 14.70 -3.52
N HIS A 254 32.13 13.58 -3.96
CA HIS A 254 32.97 13.48 -5.13
C HIS A 254 32.34 14.17 -6.33
N GLU A 255 33.10 15.02 -7.05
CA GLU A 255 32.65 15.78 -8.21
C GLU A 255 32.06 14.91 -9.33
N ASP A 256 32.41 13.61 -9.34
CA ASP A 256 32.02 12.63 -10.35
C ASP A 256 30.71 11.87 -10.05
N GLU A 257 30.12 12.02 -8.85
CA GLU A 257 28.92 11.29 -8.44
C GLU A 257 27.68 12.17 -8.50
N SER A 258 26.56 11.69 -9.11
CA SER A 258 25.33 12.46 -9.11
C SER A 258 24.84 12.69 -7.67
N LYS A 259 24.32 13.90 -7.40
CA LYS A 259 23.75 14.24 -6.07
C LYS A 259 22.70 13.23 -5.61
N GLN A 260 22.00 12.63 -6.57
CA GLN A 260 20.97 11.64 -6.28
C GLN A 260 21.57 10.30 -5.86
N LEU A 261 22.59 9.81 -6.57
CA LEU A 261 23.31 8.58 -6.22
C LEU A 261 23.89 8.71 -4.80
N HIS A 262 24.62 9.80 -4.56
CA HIS A 262 25.20 10.09 -3.25
C HIS A 262 24.15 10.07 -2.13
N TYR A 263 23.03 10.80 -2.31
CA TYR A 263 21.96 10.86 -1.35
C TYR A 263 21.31 9.49 -1.07
N LYS A 264 21.12 8.65 -2.09
CA LYS A 264 20.55 7.31 -1.92
C LYS A 264 21.49 6.34 -1.24
N LYS A 265 22.78 6.39 -1.55
CA LYS A 265 23.82 5.62 -0.84
C LYS A 265 23.85 6.02 0.65
N HIS A 266 23.85 7.31 0.94
CA HIS A 266 23.82 7.81 2.32
C HIS A 266 22.58 7.30 3.07
N LYS A 267 21.39 7.34 2.42
CA LYS A 267 20.15 6.79 2.98
C LYS A 267 20.25 5.28 3.27
N LEU A 268 20.86 4.49 2.39
CA LEU A 268 21.08 3.06 2.63
C LEU A 268 21.95 2.84 3.86
N HIS A 269 23.05 3.58 4.02
CA HIS A 269 23.95 3.45 5.18
C HIS A 269 23.28 3.86 6.50
N LEU A 270 22.44 4.90 6.50
CA LEU A 270 21.66 5.28 7.68
C LEU A 270 20.68 4.18 8.09
N ILE A 271 19.96 3.59 7.13
CA ILE A 271 19.07 2.46 7.40
C ILE A 271 19.85 1.27 7.96
N ASP A 272 21.00 0.92 7.36
CA ASP A 272 21.84 -0.20 7.82
C ASP A 272 22.34 -0.01 9.25
N SER A 273 22.69 1.23 9.61
CA SER A 273 23.26 1.55 10.92
C SER A 273 22.22 1.63 12.05
N LEU A 274 20.98 1.97 11.75
CA LEU A 274 19.95 2.26 12.75
C LEU A 274 18.87 1.18 12.85
N VAL A 275 18.47 0.54 11.75
CA VAL A 275 17.37 -0.41 11.75
C VAL A 275 17.87 -1.81 12.10
N ILE A 276 17.46 -2.28 13.28
CA ILE A 276 17.87 -3.58 13.82
C ILE A 276 16.95 -4.69 13.30
N GLU A 277 15.64 -4.41 13.20
CA GLU A 277 14.67 -5.37 12.75
C GLU A 277 14.88 -5.68 11.25
N LYS A 278 15.09 -6.97 10.93
CA LYS A 278 15.55 -7.38 9.60
C LYS A 278 14.52 -7.13 8.49
N GLU A 279 13.27 -7.47 8.73
CA GLU A 279 12.22 -7.35 7.71
C GLU A 279 11.91 -5.88 7.41
N LEU A 280 11.86 -5.04 8.44
CA LEU A 280 11.73 -3.58 8.26
C LEU A 280 12.89 -3.02 7.45
N ARG A 281 14.14 -3.42 7.77
CA ARG A 281 15.34 -3.01 7.06
C ARG A 281 15.30 -3.44 5.60
N ASP A 282 14.95 -4.69 5.33
CA ASP A 282 14.84 -5.23 3.96
C ASP A 282 13.79 -4.46 3.14
N ASN A 283 12.61 -4.18 3.73
CA ASN A 283 11.55 -3.40 3.10
C ASN A 283 11.95 -1.94 2.85
N LEU A 284 12.67 -1.32 3.77
CA LEU A 284 13.19 0.05 3.59
C LEU A 284 14.27 0.10 2.51
N PHE A 285 15.16 -0.86 2.44
CA PHE A 285 16.13 -0.98 1.36
C PHE A 285 15.45 -1.15 0.00
N ARG A 286 14.44 -2.04 -0.08
CA ARG A 286 13.60 -2.17 -1.26
C ARG A 286 12.99 -0.83 -1.69
N ASN A 287 12.42 -0.08 -0.73
CA ASN A 287 11.86 1.24 -1.01
C ASN A 287 12.90 2.22 -1.59
N VAL A 288 14.11 2.25 -1.04
CA VAL A 288 15.20 3.10 -1.57
C VAL A 288 15.57 2.70 -3.00
N ALA A 289 15.65 1.41 -3.29
CA ALA A 289 15.98 0.89 -4.61
C ALA A 289 14.89 1.22 -5.63
N PHE A 290 13.62 0.98 -5.31
CA PHE A 290 12.49 1.35 -6.17
C PHE A 290 12.44 2.85 -6.44
N ASP A 291 12.63 3.67 -5.40
CA ASP A 291 12.62 5.12 -5.54
C ASP A 291 13.77 5.64 -6.40
N TYR A 292 14.95 5.01 -6.34
CA TYR A 292 16.09 5.33 -7.20
C TYR A 292 15.86 4.89 -8.64
N LEU A 293 15.46 3.64 -8.85
CA LEU A 293 15.36 3.05 -10.19
C LEU A 293 14.18 3.58 -11.01
N LEU A 294 13.04 3.91 -10.36
CA LEU A 294 11.80 4.29 -11.06
C LEU A 294 11.64 5.81 -11.24
N LYS A 295 12.11 6.64 -10.31
CA LYS A 295 11.76 8.07 -10.31
C LYS A 295 12.67 8.95 -11.15
N LYS A 296 13.92 8.60 -11.33
CA LYS A 296 14.83 9.39 -12.16
C LYS A 296 15.70 8.49 -13.03
N LYS A 297 15.85 8.88 -14.28
CA LYS A 297 16.89 8.34 -15.16
C LYS A 297 18.22 8.96 -14.73
N ASP A 298 19.01 8.24 -13.96
CA ASP A 298 20.43 8.55 -13.75
C ASP A 298 21.27 7.92 -14.86
N ALA A 299 22.54 8.28 -14.96
CA ALA A 299 23.44 7.64 -15.90
C ALA A 299 23.55 6.12 -15.61
N PRO A 300 23.66 5.26 -16.63
CA PRO A 300 23.77 3.82 -16.42
C PRO A 300 24.88 3.43 -15.45
N GLU A 301 26.03 4.12 -15.52
CA GLU A 301 27.18 3.92 -14.65
C GLU A 301 26.82 4.17 -13.17
N ASN A 302 26.06 5.22 -12.90
CA ASN A 302 25.56 5.55 -11.56
C ASN A 302 24.60 4.49 -11.04
N THR A 303 23.78 3.93 -11.93
CA THR A 303 22.83 2.86 -11.56
C THR A 303 23.59 1.58 -11.17
N GLU A 304 24.67 1.23 -11.88
CA GLU A 304 25.52 0.08 -11.54
C GLU A 304 26.24 0.30 -10.19
N ILE A 305 26.73 1.50 -9.94
CA ILE A 305 27.34 1.89 -8.64
C ILE A 305 26.30 1.75 -7.52
N PHE A 306 25.08 2.25 -7.74
CA PHE A 306 24.00 2.13 -6.76
C PHE A 306 23.68 0.67 -6.44
N LEU A 307 23.48 -0.17 -7.46
CA LEU A 307 23.16 -1.59 -7.27
C LEU A 307 24.29 -2.36 -6.58
N THR A 308 25.54 -2.00 -6.87
CA THR A 308 26.72 -2.59 -6.19
C THR A 308 26.70 -2.25 -4.70
N GLU A 309 26.46 -0.99 -4.36
CA GLU A 309 26.38 -0.56 -2.96
C GLU A 309 25.14 -1.14 -2.26
N PHE A 310 23.98 -1.17 -2.94
CA PHE A 310 22.77 -1.81 -2.43
C PHE A 310 23.03 -3.27 -2.04
N LYS A 311 23.64 -4.07 -2.91
CA LYS A 311 23.97 -5.48 -2.64
C LYS A 311 24.98 -5.64 -1.49
N LYS A 312 25.90 -4.71 -1.35
CA LYS A 312 26.92 -4.72 -0.31
C LYS A 312 26.30 -4.51 1.09
N VAL A 313 25.39 -3.53 1.24
CA VAL A 313 24.77 -3.20 2.53
C VAL A 313 23.55 -4.07 2.82
N SER A 314 22.83 -4.54 1.83
CA SER A 314 21.59 -5.34 1.99
C SER A 314 21.83 -6.85 1.79
N LYS A 315 22.89 -7.39 2.39
CA LYS A 315 23.20 -8.83 2.31
C LYS A 315 22.02 -9.67 2.79
N ASN A 316 21.68 -10.72 1.99
CA ASN A 316 20.55 -11.63 2.29
C ASN A 316 19.19 -10.92 2.39
N ASN A 317 19.02 -9.81 1.71
CA ASN A 317 17.72 -9.15 1.59
C ASN A 317 16.76 -10.01 0.76
N MET A 318 15.55 -10.19 1.27
CA MET A 318 14.51 -11.00 0.62
C MET A 318 14.05 -10.43 -0.73
N HIS A 319 14.34 -9.16 -1.03
CA HIS A 319 13.93 -8.46 -2.26
C HIS A 319 15.02 -8.34 -3.33
N ILE A 320 16.19 -8.97 -3.15
CA ILE A 320 17.30 -8.83 -4.11
C ILE A 320 16.88 -9.24 -5.53
N GLU A 321 16.23 -10.38 -5.68
CA GLU A 321 15.76 -10.88 -6.98
C GLU A 321 14.75 -9.91 -7.62
N GLU A 322 13.81 -9.37 -6.83
CA GLU A 322 12.84 -8.38 -7.30
C GLU A 322 13.53 -7.11 -7.83
N ILE A 323 14.56 -6.62 -7.12
CA ILE A 323 15.32 -5.43 -7.53
C ILE A 323 16.14 -5.70 -8.80
N GLU A 324 16.72 -6.88 -8.93
CA GLU A 324 17.44 -7.29 -10.13
C GLU A 324 16.48 -7.38 -11.33
N ASN A 325 15.33 -8.00 -11.16
CA ASN A 325 14.29 -8.10 -12.20
C ASN A 325 13.78 -6.71 -12.61
N LEU A 326 13.58 -5.82 -11.66
CA LEU A 326 13.21 -4.42 -11.93
C LEU A 326 14.27 -3.72 -12.79
N TYR A 327 15.55 -3.84 -12.43
CA TYR A 327 16.65 -3.24 -13.19
C TYR A 327 16.73 -3.79 -14.61
N GLN A 328 16.63 -5.11 -14.76
CA GLN A 328 16.63 -5.75 -16.10
C GLN A 328 15.41 -5.30 -16.92
N GLY A 329 14.22 -5.22 -16.30
CA GLY A 329 13.03 -4.69 -16.95
C GLY A 329 13.22 -3.25 -17.45
N ILE A 330 13.83 -2.39 -16.63
CA ILE A 330 14.15 -1.01 -17.01
C ILE A 330 15.17 -0.97 -18.18
N ALA A 331 16.20 -1.78 -18.12
CA ALA A 331 17.22 -1.86 -19.17
C ALA A 331 16.63 -2.35 -20.52
N ASN A 332 15.70 -3.29 -20.47
CA ASN A 332 15.04 -3.84 -21.65
C ASN A 332 14.00 -2.87 -22.27
N LEU A 333 13.55 -1.87 -21.51
CA LEU A 333 12.58 -0.86 -21.98
C LEU A 333 13.24 0.45 -22.45
N GLN A 334 14.56 0.48 -22.59
CA GLN A 334 15.25 1.66 -23.14
C GLN A 334 14.95 1.85 -24.63
N PRO A 335 14.99 3.10 -25.14
CA PRO A 335 14.85 3.37 -26.59
C PRO A 335 15.80 2.53 -27.44
N ALA A 336 15.35 2.22 -28.64
CA ALA A 336 16.04 1.35 -29.64
C ALA A 336 16.11 -0.14 -29.26
N LYS A 337 15.52 -0.58 -28.14
CA LYS A 337 15.32 -2.01 -27.84
C LYS A 337 14.03 -2.51 -28.47
N VAL A 338 13.95 -3.78 -28.80
CA VAL A 338 12.70 -4.44 -29.20
C VAL A 338 11.84 -4.62 -27.94
N ILE A 339 10.53 -4.36 -28.06
CA ILE A 339 9.60 -4.59 -26.93
C ILE A 339 9.66 -6.07 -26.50
N PRO A 340 9.64 -6.39 -25.19
CA PRO A 340 9.62 -7.77 -24.71
C PRO A 340 8.50 -8.59 -25.35
N ASP A 341 8.82 -9.80 -25.80
CA ASP A 341 7.91 -10.67 -26.55
C ASP A 341 6.97 -11.43 -25.61
N LEU A 342 6.00 -10.70 -25.03
CA LEU A 342 5.03 -11.20 -24.09
C LEU A 342 3.73 -11.62 -24.79
N LYS A 343 3.18 -12.76 -24.36
CA LYS A 343 1.91 -13.28 -24.89
C LYS A 343 0.73 -12.60 -24.24
N VAL A 344 -0.22 -12.19 -25.07
CA VAL A 344 -1.51 -11.65 -24.68
C VAL A 344 -2.63 -12.31 -25.48
N MET A 345 -3.82 -12.34 -24.97
CA MET A 345 -4.98 -13.01 -25.56
C MET A 345 -5.89 -12.01 -26.28
N THR A 346 -6.32 -12.34 -27.47
CA THR A 346 -7.32 -11.56 -28.23
C THR A 346 -8.72 -11.80 -27.70
N PHE A 347 -9.68 -10.98 -28.13
CA PHE A 347 -11.10 -11.15 -27.82
C PHE A 347 -11.67 -12.50 -28.29
N ASN A 348 -11.05 -13.13 -29.33
CA ASN A 348 -11.42 -14.43 -29.87
C ASN A 348 -10.64 -15.59 -29.26
N ASN A 349 -9.97 -15.39 -28.13
CA ASN A 349 -9.19 -16.42 -27.42
C ASN A 349 -7.97 -16.93 -28.20
N GLU A 350 -7.37 -16.07 -29.05
CA GLU A 350 -6.15 -16.38 -29.77
C GLU A 350 -4.96 -15.71 -29.06
N ASN A 351 -3.81 -16.39 -29.01
CA ASN A 351 -2.60 -15.78 -28.48
C ASN A 351 -1.91 -14.93 -29.56
N LYS A 352 -1.47 -13.75 -29.15
CA LYS A 352 -0.54 -12.90 -29.91
C LYS A 352 0.56 -12.39 -28.99
N THR A 353 1.71 -12.04 -29.61
CA THR A 353 2.79 -11.39 -28.84
C THR A 353 2.77 -9.88 -29.05
N LEU A 354 3.38 -9.13 -28.12
CA LEU A 354 3.48 -7.67 -28.24
C LEU A 354 4.27 -7.27 -29.48
N THR A 355 5.28 -8.05 -29.86
CA THR A 355 6.08 -7.86 -31.08
C THR A 355 5.23 -8.03 -32.34
N GLU A 356 4.39 -9.06 -32.42
CA GLU A 356 3.46 -9.27 -33.54
C GLU A 356 2.45 -8.13 -33.67
N ILE A 357 1.92 -7.64 -32.54
CA ILE A 357 0.95 -6.54 -32.49
C ILE A 357 1.59 -5.24 -33.00
N ALA A 358 2.85 -5.00 -32.64
CA ALA A 358 3.57 -3.77 -32.99
C ALA A 358 4.33 -3.81 -34.34
N ALA A 359 4.34 -4.97 -35.03
CA ALA A 359 5.04 -5.12 -36.27
C ALA A 359 4.51 -4.18 -37.39
N ASN A 360 5.40 -3.44 -38.04
CA ASN A 360 5.10 -2.50 -39.12
C ASN A 360 4.13 -1.35 -38.76
N LYS A 361 4.05 -1.02 -37.44
CA LYS A 361 3.12 -0.03 -36.94
C LYS A 361 3.80 0.89 -35.92
N LYS A 362 3.18 2.09 -35.73
CA LYS A 362 3.40 2.93 -34.55
C LYS A 362 2.34 2.58 -33.53
N VAL A 363 2.75 2.08 -32.38
CA VAL A 363 1.82 1.62 -31.34
C VAL A 363 2.08 2.35 -30.03
N LEU A 364 1.00 2.77 -29.37
CA LEU A 364 0.99 3.18 -27.99
C LEU A 364 0.25 2.11 -27.18
N PHE A 365 1.00 1.32 -26.42
CA PHE A 365 0.45 0.38 -25.46
C PHE A 365 0.07 1.11 -24.19
N TYR A 366 -1.14 0.85 -23.67
CA TYR A 366 -1.61 1.31 -22.36
C TYR A 366 -2.20 0.15 -21.57
N PHE A 367 -2.22 0.29 -20.25
CA PHE A 367 -2.58 -0.79 -19.33
C PHE A 367 -3.78 -0.38 -18.50
N TRP A 368 -4.69 -1.33 -18.25
CA TRP A 368 -5.89 -1.08 -17.46
C TRP A 368 -6.38 -2.34 -16.76
N SER A 369 -7.16 -2.17 -15.69
CA SER A 369 -7.76 -3.27 -14.93
C SER A 369 -9.26 -3.04 -14.77
N GLY A 370 -10.04 -4.12 -14.84
CA GLY A 370 -11.49 -4.11 -14.58
C GLY A 370 -11.85 -4.03 -13.08
N THR A 371 -10.89 -4.14 -12.18
CA THR A 371 -11.11 -4.16 -10.73
C THR A 371 -11.56 -2.80 -10.16
N ASN A 372 -11.24 -1.69 -10.83
CA ASN A 372 -11.66 -0.34 -10.42
C ASN A 372 -12.36 0.39 -11.57
N LYS A 373 -13.69 0.50 -11.46
CA LYS A 373 -14.55 1.08 -12.51
C LYS A 373 -14.21 2.55 -12.80
N LYS A 374 -13.97 3.36 -11.79
CA LYS A 374 -13.65 4.78 -11.96
C LYS A 374 -12.35 4.94 -12.75
N GLN A 375 -11.33 4.15 -12.38
CA GLN A 375 -10.02 4.20 -13.01
C GLN A 375 -10.06 3.80 -14.49
N TYR A 376 -10.71 2.67 -14.85
CA TYR A 376 -10.73 2.27 -16.28
C TYR A 376 -11.57 3.21 -17.13
N LEU A 377 -12.65 3.78 -16.62
CA LEU A 377 -13.42 4.79 -17.35
C LEU A 377 -12.61 6.05 -17.64
N GLU A 378 -11.79 6.51 -16.68
CA GLU A 378 -10.88 7.63 -16.90
C GLU A 378 -9.81 7.30 -17.94
N ILE A 379 -9.24 6.09 -17.93
CA ILE A 379 -8.28 5.64 -18.93
C ILE A 379 -8.92 5.64 -20.32
N PHE A 380 -10.09 5.06 -20.52
CA PHE A 380 -10.77 5.04 -21.83
C PHE A 380 -11.15 6.43 -22.33
N LYS A 381 -11.60 7.33 -21.44
CA LYS A 381 -11.80 8.74 -21.78
C LYS A 381 -10.51 9.39 -22.26
N ARG A 382 -9.38 9.11 -21.59
CA ARG A 382 -8.07 9.63 -22.00
C ARG A 382 -7.60 9.05 -23.33
N VAL A 383 -7.81 7.77 -23.56
CA VAL A 383 -7.48 7.07 -24.82
C VAL A 383 -8.24 7.71 -26.01
N SER A 384 -9.51 8.06 -25.84
CA SER A 384 -10.29 8.75 -26.87
C SER A 384 -9.66 10.09 -27.28
N ILE A 385 -9.22 10.88 -26.29
CA ILE A 385 -8.51 12.15 -26.54
C ILE A 385 -7.15 11.91 -27.23
N LEU A 386 -6.43 10.86 -26.84
CA LEU A 386 -5.13 10.54 -27.43
C LEU A 386 -5.26 10.07 -28.88
N LYS A 387 -6.35 9.39 -29.23
CA LYS A 387 -6.62 8.97 -30.61
C LYS A 387 -6.73 10.15 -31.57
N GLU A 388 -7.28 11.26 -31.11
CA GLU A 388 -7.34 12.50 -31.90
C GLU A 388 -5.98 13.21 -31.99
N LYS A 389 -5.20 13.17 -30.91
CA LYS A 389 -3.89 13.85 -30.84
C LYS A 389 -2.75 13.08 -31.55
N LYS A 390 -2.86 11.76 -31.65
CA LYS A 390 -1.87 10.86 -32.25
C LYS A 390 -2.50 9.95 -33.30
N PRO A 391 -3.04 10.50 -34.38
CA PRO A 391 -3.79 9.74 -35.39
C PRO A 391 -2.93 8.71 -36.14
N ASP A 392 -1.60 8.86 -36.11
CA ASP A 392 -0.63 7.95 -36.73
C ASP A 392 -0.23 6.76 -35.81
N HIS A 393 -0.75 6.71 -34.57
CA HIS A 393 -0.50 5.61 -33.64
C HIS A 393 -1.74 4.74 -33.46
N GLU A 394 -1.54 3.42 -33.48
CA GLU A 394 -2.55 2.50 -32.95
C GLU A 394 -2.48 2.50 -31.40
N LEU A 395 -3.61 2.73 -30.76
CA LEU A 395 -3.74 2.71 -29.31
C LEU A 395 -4.20 1.32 -28.88
N ILE A 396 -3.30 0.55 -28.27
CA ILE A 396 -3.52 -0.85 -27.89
C ILE A 396 -3.66 -0.95 -26.36
N GLY A 397 -4.83 -1.41 -25.92
CA GLY A 397 -5.10 -1.64 -24.50
C GLY A 397 -4.77 -3.07 -24.08
N ILE A 398 -4.03 -3.20 -22.99
CA ILE A 398 -3.74 -4.49 -22.36
C ILE A 398 -4.41 -4.52 -21.00
N ASN A 399 -5.39 -5.40 -20.86
CA ASN A 399 -6.06 -5.65 -19.61
C ASN A 399 -5.22 -6.56 -18.72
N ILE A 400 -5.16 -6.22 -17.42
CA ILE A 400 -4.43 -6.93 -16.39
C ILE A 400 -5.29 -7.06 -15.14
N LYS A 401 -5.04 -8.09 -14.32
CA LYS A 401 -5.75 -8.32 -13.04
C LYS A 401 -7.29 -8.42 -13.14
N THR A 402 -7.82 -8.81 -14.28
CA THR A 402 -9.27 -8.97 -14.49
C THR A 402 -9.50 -10.39 -15.00
N ASP A 403 -10.59 -11.02 -14.61
CA ASP A 403 -11.01 -12.26 -15.21
C ASP A 403 -11.33 -12.07 -16.72
N TYR A 404 -11.08 -13.11 -17.53
CA TYR A 404 -11.23 -13.01 -18.99
C TYR A 404 -12.67 -12.73 -19.40
N ASP A 405 -13.66 -13.36 -18.79
CA ASP A 405 -15.07 -13.15 -19.13
C ASP A 405 -15.57 -11.78 -18.67
N GLN A 406 -15.10 -11.33 -17.50
CA GLN A 406 -15.36 -9.98 -17.00
C GLN A 406 -14.74 -8.92 -17.94
N TRP A 407 -13.50 -9.13 -18.39
CA TRP A 407 -12.86 -8.25 -19.37
C TRP A 407 -13.69 -8.13 -20.65
N LYS A 408 -14.14 -9.26 -21.22
CA LYS A 408 -15.01 -9.26 -22.43
C LYS A 408 -16.32 -8.49 -22.20
N THR A 409 -16.93 -8.69 -21.05
CA THR A 409 -18.16 -8.00 -20.67
C THR A 409 -17.95 -6.48 -20.60
N ILE A 410 -16.84 -6.01 -20.03
CA ILE A 410 -16.51 -4.59 -19.96
C ILE A 410 -16.32 -4.00 -21.35
N ILE A 411 -15.53 -4.66 -22.22
CA ILE A 411 -15.29 -4.21 -23.60
C ILE A 411 -16.59 -4.09 -24.37
N ALA A 412 -17.46 -5.11 -24.30
CA ALA A 412 -18.77 -5.11 -24.95
C ALA A 412 -19.69 -3.99 -24.43
N THR A 413 -19.72 -3.80 -23.10
CA THR A 413 -20.57 -2.78 -22.46
C THR A 413 -20.15 -1.35 -22.82
N LEU A 414 -18.84 -1.12 -22.94
CA LEU A 414 -18.30 0.21 -23.29
C LEU A 414 -18.28 0.49 -24.79
N GLY A 415 -18.58 -0.50 -25.64
CA GLY A 415 -18.52 -0.37 -27.09
C GLY A 415 -17.12 -0.06 -27.62
N VAL A 416 -16.09 -0.50 -26.90
CA VAL A 416 -14.69 -0.34 -27.30
C VAL A 416 -14.35 -1.36 -28.39
N ASP A 417 -13.58 -0.95 -29.40
CA ASP A 417 -13.15 -1.85 -30.47
C ASP A 417 -12.35 -3.03 -29.94
N PRO A 418 -12.90 -4.28 -30.01
CA PRO A 418 -12.22 -5.45 -29.48
C PRO A 418 -10.87 -5.76 -30.16
N SER A 419 -10.66 -5.31 -31.42
CA SER A 419 -9.43 -5.56 -32.16
C SER A 419 -8.22 -4.81 -31.59
N SER A 420 -8.47 -3.77 -30.81
CA SER A 420 -7.45 -2.94 -30.11
C SER A 420 -7.28 -3.32 -28.64
N GLN A 421 -7.91 -4.39 -28.17
CA GLN A 421 -7.91 -4.79 -26.76
C GLN A 421 -7.41 -6.22 -26.60
N TYR A 422 -6.53 -6.38 -25.65
CA TYR A 422 -5.90 -7.66 -25.32
C TYR A 422 -5.96 -7.91 -23.82
N HIS A 423 -5.91 -9.19 -23.44
CA HIS A 423 -5.94 -9.63 -22.05
C HIS A 423 -4.64 -10.36 -21.69
N SER A 424 -4.09 -10.12 -20.50
CA SER A 424 -2.95 -10.88 -19.97
C SER A 424 -3.39 -11.81 -18.86
N ASN A 425 -3.05 -13.08 -18.98
CA ASN A 425 -3.26 -14.10 -17.94
C ASN A 425 -2.11 -14.11 -16.91
N ASP A 426 -0.95 -13.56 -17.25
CA ASP A 426 0.21 -13.49 -16.36
C ASP A 426 0.52 -12.02 -16.02
N PHE A 427 -0.16 -11.55 -14.96
CA PHE A 427 0.05 -10.22 -14.44
C PHE A 427 1.47 -10.02 -13.88
N LYS A 428 2.06 -11.07 -13.27
CA LYS A 428 3.38 -10.99 -12.65
C LYS A 428 4.44 -10.80 -13.75
N GLU A 429 4.47 -11.69 -14.74
CA GLU A 429 5.43 -11.60 -15.84
C GLU A 429 5.32 -10.25 -16.57
N LEU A 430 4.09 -9.83 -16.88
CA LEU A 430 3.85 -8.56 -17.58
C LEU A 430 4.35 -7.36 -16.76
N THR A 431 4.09 -7.35 -15.43
CA THR A 431 4.51 -6.28 -14.53
C THR A 431 6.03 -6.20 -14.41
N GLU A 432 6.70 -7.33 -14.26
CA GLU A 432 8.15 -7.39 -14.15
C GLU A 432 8.85 -6.98 -15.45
N LYS A 433 8.42 -7.54 -16.58
CA LYS A 433 9.05 -7.30 -17.90
C LYS A 433 8.77 -5.90 -18.46
N LEU A 434 7.56 -5.36 -18.22
CA LEU A 434 7.16 -4.03 -18.69
C LEU A 434 7.23 -2.96 -17.61
N VAL A 435 7.67 -3.30 -16.41
CA VAL A 435 7.83 -2.36 -15.28
C VAL A 435 6.52 -1.58 -15.01
N LEU A 436 5.41 -2.29 -14.81
CA LEU A 436 4.06 -1.69 -14.66
C LEU A 436 3.74 -1.27 -13.21
N TYR A 437 4.68 -0.61 -12.53
CA TYR A 437 4.46 -0.17 -11.15
C TYR A 437 3.51 1.03 -11.03
N PRO A 438 3.49 2.05 -11.94
CA PRO A 438 2.34 2.94 -12.05
C PRO A 438 1.41 2.47 -13.17
N MET A 439 0.12 2.29 -12.88
CA MET A 439 -0.91 1.89 -13.86
C MET A 439 -1.15 2.92 -14.97
N ASN A 440 -0.70 4.15 -14.80
CA ASN A 440 -0.79 5.20 -15.82
C ASN A 440 0.35 5.16 -16.85
N LYS A 441 1.13 4.10 -16.85
CA LYS A 441 2.23 3.87 -17.79
C LYS A 441 1.69 3.66 -19.20
N ALA A 442 2.47 4.15 -20.18
CA ALA A 442 2.33 3.82 -21.58
C ALA A 442 3.70 3.45 -22.17
N ILE A 443 3.71 2.62 -23.21
CA ILE A 443 4.92 2.26 -23.96
C ILE A 443 4.68 2.61 -25.42
N ILE A 444 5.56 3.41 -26.00
CA ILE A 444 5.47 3.84 -27.39
C ILE A 444 6.51 3.07 -28.20
N THR A 445 6.05 2.46 -29.30
CA THR A 445 6.91 1.68 -30.20
C THR A 445 6.69 2.11 -31.66
N GLU A 446 7.70 1.93 -32.48
CA GLU A 446 7.64 1.99 -33.94
C GLU A 446 8.26 0.71 -34.50
N ASN A 447 7.49 -0.06 -35.23
CA ASN A 447 7.92 -1.37 -35.80
C ASN A 447 8.47 -2.30 -34.67
N ALA A 448 7.75 -2.42 -33.56
CA ALA A 448 8.13 -3.18 -32.36
C ALA A 448 9.41 -2.68 -31.65
N VAL A 449 10.06 -1.62 -32.12
CA VAL A 449 11.20 -0.98 -31.45
C VAL A 449 10.69 0.11 -30.51
N ILE A 450 11.18 0.12 -29.29
CA ILE A 450 10.78 1.08 -28.24
C ILE A 450 11.29 2.48 -28.60
N VAL A 451 10.38 3.43 -28.66
CA VAL A 451 10.63 4.87 -28.76
C VAL A 451 10.64 5.50 -27.37
N ASP A 452 9.64 5.17 -26.53
CA ASP A 452 9.56 5.55 -25.12
C ASP A 452 8.94 4.43 -24.29
N GLY A 453 9.75 3.78 -23.46
CA GLY A 453 9.30 2.69 -22.58
C GLY A 453 8.72 3.15 -21.24
N PHE A 454 8.74 4.46 -20.94
CA PHE A 454 8.34 5.03 -19.65
C PHE A 454 7.40 6.23 -19.78
N SER A 455 6.64 6.27 -20.85
CA SER A 455 5.65 7.29 -21.09
C SER A 455 4.48 7.21 -20.08
N ASN A 456 3.73 8.29 -19.95
CA ASN A 456 2.55 8.36 -19.09
C ASN A 456 1.34 8.69 -19.93
N ILE A 457 0.27 7.89 -19.84
CA ILE A 457 -0.94 8.06 -20.66
C ILE A 457 -1.59 9.44 -20.46
N TYR A 458 -1.45 10.06 -19.29
CA TYR A 458 -2.05 11.36 -18.98
C TYR A 458 -1.18 12.56 -19.42
N LYS A 459 0.11 12.33 -19.68
CA LYS A 459 1.07 13.40 -20.05
C LYS A 459 1.37 13.48 -21.56
N ASN A 460 0.84 12.52 -22.35
CA ASN A 460 1.01 12.47 -23.82
C ASN A 460 0.06 13.39 -24.58
#